data_70b185ae3610513c08c774f12bc9c8f3
#
_entry.id   70b185ae3610513c08c774f12bc9c8f3
#
_cell.length_a   1.000
_cell.length_b   1.000
_cell.length_c   1.000
_cell.angle_alpha   90.00
_cell.angle_beta   90.00
_cell.angle_gamma   90.00
#
_symmetry.space_group_name_H-M   'P 1'
#
loop_
_entity.id
_entity.type
_entity.pdbx_description
1 polymer ?
#
loop_
_entity_poly.entity_id
_entity_poly.type
_entity_poly.pdbx_seq_one_letter_code
_entity_poly.pdbx_strand_id
1 'polypeptide(L)'
;AAIRELFEEAGILLAKDKKGNFPDYLDIKDYRKKLNSGEMNWNQFLKETELTLNHERLIYFSFWITPLRLTHRFTTRFFMTEMPANQSANHCGNELIDTKWMSPREALIMRRKKEINIPHPTAISLMQIREFKYTQDILKWASKKCDEGIPCYFPELTAAELRGDAPLE
;
A
#
# COMPACT_ATOMS: atom_id res chain seq x y z
N ALA A 1 10.13 -5.53 3.18
CA ALA A 1 9.36 -4.51 3.90
C ALA A 1 7.89 -4.53 3.45
N ALA A 2 7.53 -4.15 2.17
CA ALA A 2 6.14 -3.94 1.74
C ALA A 2 5.17 -5.10 2.05
N ILE A 3 5.54 -6.37 1.80
CA ILE A 3 4.68 -7.52 2.12
C ILE A 3 4.50 -7.67 3.64
N ARG A 4 5.54 -7.40 4.42
CA ARG A 4 5.49 -7.47 5.87
C ARG A 4 4.52 -6.42 6.42
N GLU A 5 4.68 -5.16 6.04
CA GLU A 5 3.81 -4.06 6.46
C GLU A 5 2.35 -4.31 6.03
N LEU A 6 2.14 -4.79 4.78
CA LEU A 6 0.80 -5.13 4.29
C LEU A 6 0.13 -6.20 5.18
N PHE A 7 0.88 -7.19 5.65
CA PHE A 7 0.35 -8.22 6.53
C PHE A 7 0.13 -7.69 7.95
N GLU A 8 1.11 -7.02 8.54
CA GLU A 8 1.03 -6.49 9.89
C GLU A 8 -0.09 -5.44 10.03
N GLU A 9 -0.24 -4.53 9.06
CA GLU A 9 -1.21 -3.45 9.12
C GLU A 9 -2.60 -3.83 8.60
N ALA A 10 -2.67 -4.49 7.44
CA ALA A 10 -3.93 -4.78 6.76
C ALA A 10 -4.37 -6.24 6.79
N GLY A 11 -3.54 -7.16 7.28
CA GLY A 11 -3.86 -8.58 7.37
C GLY A 11 -3.81 -9.34 6.04
N ILE A 12 -3.25 -8.72 5.00
CA ILE A 12 -3.13 -9.33 3.67
C ILE A 12 -1.71 -9.86 3.49
N LEU A 13 -1.57 -11.16 3.29
CA LEU A 13 -0.28 -11.82 3.12
C LEU A 13 -0.05 -12.25 1.67
N LEU A 14 0.94 -11.67 1.03
CA LEU A 14 1.41 -12.09 -0.29
C LEU A 14 2.50 -13.15 -0.15
N ALA A 15 2.11 -14.35 0.21
CA ALA A 15 3.00 -15.51 0.31
C ALA A 15 2.29 -16.75 -0.22
N LYS A 16 3.04 -17.78 -0.59
CA LYS A 16 2.54 -19.04 -1.12
C LYS A 16 3.09 -20.21 -0.33
N ASP A 17 2.30 -21.27 -0.23
CA ASP A 17 2.74 -22.58 0.24
C ASP A 17 3.60 -23.29 -0.83
N LYS A 18 4.11 -24.48 -0.52
CA LYS A 18 4.89 -25.33 -1.44
C LYS A 18 4.10 -25.77 -2.69
N LYS A 19 2.75 -25.69 -2.65
CA LYS A 19 1.86 -26.01 -3.78
C LYS A 19 1.51 -24.76 -4.61
N GLY A 20 1.95 -23.59 -4.20
CA GLY A 20 1.68 -22.32 -4.87
C GLY A 20 0.38 -21.64 -4.47
N ASN A 21 -0.32 -22.13 -3.43
CA ASN A 21 -1.56 -21.54 -2.95
C ASN A 21 -1.28 -20.43 -1.94
N PHE A 22 -2.16 -19.41 -1.93
CA PHE A 22 -2.19 -18.41 -0.86
C PHE A 22 -2.84 -19.02 0.40
N PRO A 23 -2.29 -18.78 1.61
CA PRO A 23 -2.91 -19.22 2.85
C PRO A 23 -4.25 -18.51 3.10
N ASP A 24 -5.19 -19.21 3.73
CA ASP A 24 -6.42 -18.61 4.22
C ASP A 24 -6.15 -17.67 5.40
N TYR A 25 -6.94 -16.61 5.52
CA TYR A 25 -6.79 -15.66 6.62
C TYR A 25 -6.90 -16.34 8.01
N LEU A 26 -7.77 -17.31 8.15
CA LEU A 26 -7.97 -18.02 9.42
C LEU A 26 -6.73 -18.78 9.88
N ASP A 27 -5.91 -19.25 8.94
CA ASP A 27 -4.67 -19.98 9.24
C ASP A 27 -3.53 -19.06 9.68
N ILE A 28 -3.57 -17.78 9.28
CA ILE A 28 -2.47 -16.82 9.49
C ILE A 28 -2.79 -15.72 10.51
N LYS A 29 -4.06 -15.55 10.93
CA LYS A 29 -4.48 -14.45 11.82
C LYS A 29 -3.79 -14.43 13.18
N ASP A 30 -3.48 -15.60 13.74
CA ASP A 30 -2.83 -15.69 15.05
C ASP A 30 -1.32 -15.41 14.93
N TYR A 31 -0.69 -15.76 13.82
CA TYR A 31 0.67 -15.32 13.51
C TYR A 31 0.77 -13.80 13.40
N ARG A 32 -0.22 -13.16 12.76
CA ARG A 32 -0.27 -11.69 12.69
C ARG A 32 -0.32 -11.05 14.07
N LYS A 33 -1.08 -11.61 15.01
CA LYS A 33 -1.13 -11.12 16.40
C LYS A 33 0.24 -11.23 17.07
N LYS A 34 0.92 -12.37 16.91
CA LYS A 34 2.26 -12.60 17.49
C LYS A 34 3.32 -11.68 16.88
N LEU A 35 3.25 -11.40 15.59
CA LEU A 35 4.12 -10.43 14.93
C LEU A 35 3.88 -9.01 15.45
N ASN A 36 2.63 -8.56 15.53
CA ASN A 36 2.26 -7.22 16.00
C ASN A 36 2.56 -7.01 17.50
N SER A 37 2.53 -8.08 18.31
CA SER A 37 2.91 -8.01 19.73
C SER A 37 4.42 -8.13 19.97
N GLY A 38 5.20 -8.48 18.95
CA GLY A 38 6.63 -8.75 19.08
C GLY A 38 6.96 -10.11 19.72
N GLU A 39 5.96 -10.95 19.96
CA GLU A 39 6.14 -12.33 20.47
C GLU A 39 6.87 -13.21 19.45
N MET A 40 6.72 -12.89 18.16
CA MET A 40 7.37 -13.58 17.06
C MET A 40 7.99 -12.58 16.08
N ASN A 41 9.14 -12.91 15.52
CA ASN A 41 9.70 -12.11 14.44
C ASN A 41 9.37 -12.71 13.05
N TRP A 42 9.57 -11.91 12.01
CA TRP A 42 9.22 -12.26 10.64
C TRP A 42 9.95 -13.52 10.11
N ASN A 43 11.21 -13.73 10.52
CA ASN A 43 11.96 -14.91 10.10
C ASN A 43 11.44 -16.19 10.77
N GLN A 44 11.03 -16.10 12.03
CA GLN A 44 10.39 -17.22 12.74
C GLN A 44 9.07 -17.58 12.07
N PHE A 45 8.24 -16.58 11.76
CA PHE A 45 6.97 -16.77 11.05
C PHE A 45 7.17 -17.54 9.73
N LEU A 46 8.07 -17.07 8.87
CA LEU A 46 8.33 -17.73 7.58
C LEU A 46 8.87 -19.16 7.74
N LYS A 47 9.70 -19.39 8.78
CA LYS A 47 10.25 -20.72 9.07
C LYS A 47 9.17 -21.69 9.57
N GLU A 48 8.29 -21.24 10.46
CA GLU A 48 7.23 -22.09 11.02
C GLU A 48 6.14 -22.41 10.01
N THR A 49 5.78 -21.44 9.18
CA THR A 49 4.72 -21.61 8.16
C THR A 49 5.21 -22.25 6.87
N GLU A 50 6.53 -22.32 6.67
CA GLU A 50 7.16 -22.76 5.41
C GLU A 50 6.66 -21.97 4.17
N LEU A 51 6.12 -20.78 4.38
CA LEU A 51 5.62 -19.91 3.31
C LEU A 51 6.77 -19.20 2.59
N THR A 52 6.60 -19.01 1.29
CA THR A 52 7.52 -18.23 0.46
C THR A 52 6.85 -16.94 0.01
N LEU A 53 7.53 -15.81 0.21
CA LEU A 53 7.01 -14.49 -0.19
C LEU A 53 6.85 -14.40 -1.70
N ASN A 54 5.67 -13.94 -2.13
CA ASN A 54 5.33 -13.76 -3.54
C ASN A 54 5.53 -12.29 -3.96
N HIS A 55 6.79 -11.87 -4.03
CA HIS A 55 7.16 -10.50 -4.40
C HIS A 55 6.81 -10.13 -5.85
N GLU A 56 6.67 -11.13 -6.74
CA GLU A 56 6.27 -10.94 -8.14
C GLU A 56 4.87 -10.34 -8.29
N ARG A 57 4.02 -10.47 -7.25
CA ARG A 57 2.69 -9.85 -7.20
C ARG A 57 2.71 -8.36 -6.86
N LEU A 58 3.84 -7.83 -6.41
CA LEU A 58 3.99 -6.40 -6.12
C LEU A 58 4.48 -5.66 -7.37
N ILE A 59 3.62 -4.87 -7.97
CA ILE A 59 3.95 -4.03 -9.12
C ILE A 59 4.37 -2.66 -8.60
N TYR A 60 5.64 -2.32 -8.76
CA TYR A 60 6.17 -1.01 -8.41
C TYR A 60 5.73 0.04 -9.42
N PHE A 61 5.07 1.14 -8.99
CA PHE A 61 4.49 2.08 -9.95
C PHE A 61 4.71 3.55 -9.62
N SER A 62 5.20 3.90 -8.42
CA SER A 62 5.43 5.30 -8.07
C SER A 62 6.50 5.45 -6.99
N PHE A 63 7.30 6.51 -7.08
CA PHE A 63 8.41 6.79 -6.18
C PHE A 63 8.46 8.26 -5.80
N TRP A 64 8.46 8.53 -4.49
CA TRP A 64 8.40 9.88 -3.95
C TRP A 64 9.47 10.10 -2.90
N ILE A 65 10.12 11.27 -2.94
CA ILE A 65 11.00 11.74 -1.89
C ILE A 65 10.40 13.02 -1.31
N THR A 66 10.28 13.07 0.01
CA THR A 66 9.77 14.25 0.70
C THR A 66 10.66 15.46 0.44
N PRO A 67 10.10 16.65 0.14
CA PRO A 67 10.86 17.88 -0.10
C PRO A 67 11.83 18.24 1.03
N LEU A 68 12.97 18.89 0.67
CA LEU A 68 14.02 19.24 1.62
C LEU A 68 13.57 20.19 2.75
N ARG A 69 12.52 20.97 2.50
CA ARG A 69 12.02 21.98 3.45
C ARG A 69 11.16 21.40 4.58
N LEU A 70 10.80 20.10 4.50
CA LEU A 70 10.01 19.44 5.55
C LEU A 70 10.94 18.78 6.58
N THR A 71 10.58 18.90 7.86
CA THR A 71 11.35 18.36 9.00
C THR A 71 11.40 16.83 9.00
N HIS A 72 10.29 16.18 8.66
CA HIS A 72 10.20 14.72 8.55
C HIS A 72 10.23 14.33 7.07
N ARG A 73 11.22 13.53 6.70
CA ARG A 73 11.45 13.16 5.31
C ARG A 73 11.41 11.66 5.13
N PHE A 74 10.68 11.25 4.10
CA PHE A 74 10.49 9.86 3.72
C PHE A 74 10.91 9.63 2.27
N THR A 75 11.39 8.43 2.01
CA THR A 75 11.59 7.88 0.68
C THR A 75 10.54 6.80 0.49
N THR A 76 9.45 7.12 -0.23
CA THR A 76 8.25 6.29 -0.31
C THR A 76 8.13 5.64 -1.69
N ARG A 77 8.09 4.31 -1.72
CA ARG A 77 7.79 3.52 -2.91
C ARG A 77 6.37 3.00 -2.82
N PHE A 78 5.60 3.21 -3.88
CA PHE A 78 4.23 2.71 -3.98
C PHE A 78 4.21 1.46 -4.83
N PHE A 79 3.54 0.46 -4.30
CA PHE A 79 3.31 -0.81 -4.96
C PHE A 79 1.83 -1.05 -5.14
N MET A 80 1.49 -1.84 -6.13
CA MET A 80 0.14 -2.26 -6.45
C MET A 80 0.08 -3.78 -6.49
N THR A 81 -1.00 -4.34 -5.98
CA THR A 81 -1.25 -5.77 -6.04
C THR A 81 -2.74 -6.06 -6.05
N GLU A 82 -3.11 -7.19 -6.57
CA GLU A 82 -4.45 -7.75 -6.41
C GLU A 82 -4.51 -8.53 -5.08
N MET A 83 -5.57 -8.30 -4.32
CA MET A 83 -5.78 -9.02 -3.07
C MET A 83 -6.09 -10.50 -3.36
N PRO A 84 -5.46 -11.46 -2.63
CA PRO A 84 -5.83 -12.87 -2.72
C PRO A 84 -7.31 -13.09 -2.39
N ALA A 85 -8.00 -13.90 -3.19
CA ALA A 85 -9.47 -14.08 -3.10
C ALA A 85 -9.94 -14.67 -1.76
N ASN A 86 -9.09 -15.44 -1.07
CA ASN A 86 -9.38 -16.10 0.21
C ASN A 86 -8.91 -15.31 1.44
N GLN A 87 -8.55 -14.03 1.25
CA GLN A 87 -8.16 -13.13 2.34
C GLN A 87 -9.08 -11.91 2.40
N SER A 88 -9.13 -11.27 3.55
CA SER A 88 -9.87 -10.04 3.78
C SER A 88 -9.00 -8.99 4.47
N ALA A 89 -9.13 -7.73 4.04
CA ALA A 89 -8.43 -6.63 4.67
C ALA A 89 -9.07 -6.31 6.03
N ASN A 90 -8.24 -6.31 7.07
CA ASN A 90 -8.65 -5.97 8.43
C ASN A 90 -7.56 -5.10 9.06
N HIS A 91 -7.94 -3.98 9.66
CA HIS A 91 -6.99 -3.13 10.37
C HIS A 91 -6.38 -3.84 11.59
N CYS A 92 -5.18 -3.42 11.99
CA CYS A 92 -4.48 -4.01 13.14
C CYS A 92 -5.00 -3.50 14.50
N GLY A 93 -5.73 -2.38 14.51
CA GLY A 93 -6.25 -1.74 15.72
C GLY A 93 -5.26 -0.85 16.46
N ASN A 94 -3.99 -0.82 16.05
CA ASN A 94 -2.94 0.02 16.63
C ASN A 94 -2.60 1.20 15.70
N GLU A 95 -1.89 0.94 14.61
CA GLU A 95 -1.49 1.95 13.62
C GLU A 95 -2.65 2.28 12.66
N LEU A 96 -3.40 1.26 12.22
CA LEU A 96 -4.63 1.40 11.45
C LEU A 96 -5.83 1.09 12.34
N ILE A 97 -6.74 2.05 12.46
CA ILE A 97 -7.94 1.98 13.31
C ILE A 97 -9.22 1.70 12.53
N ASP A 98 -9.19 1.85 11.20
CA ASP A 98 -10.32 1.59 10.31
C ASP A 98 -9.85 1.11 8.94
N THR A 99 -10.70 0.34 8.26
CA THR A 99 -10.47 -0.17 6.91
C THR A 99 -11.73 0.01 6.07
N LYS A 100 -11.59 0.68 4.94
CA LYS A 100 -12.70 0.92 4.02
C LYS A 100 -12.32 0.63 2.58
N TRP A 101 -13.14 -0.17 1.90
CA TRP A 101 -13.06 -0.35 0.46
C TRP A 101 -13.75 0.80 -0.25
N MET A 102 -13.04 1.43 -1.17
CA MET A 102 -13.58 2.52 -1.98
C MET A 102 -12.85 2.61 -3.31
N SER A 103 -13.47 3.20 -4.31
CA SER A 103 -12.81 3.50 -5.57
C SER A 103 -11.82 4.67 -5.41
N PRO A 104 -10.78 4.76 -6.27
CA PRO A 104 -9.88 5.92 -6.27
C PRO A 104 -10.64 7.26 -6.41
N ARG A 105 -11.70 7.29 -7.21
CA ARG A 105 -12.56 8.47 -7.41
C ARG A 105 -13.28 8.88 -6.13
N GLU A 106 -13.88 7.92 -5.41
CA GLU A 106 -14.54 8.19 -4.12
C GLU A 106 -13.55 8.73 -3.08
N ALA A 107 -12.37 8.11 -2.95
CA ALA A 107 -11.34 8.56 -2.05
C ALA A 107 -10.93 10.02 -2.32
N LEU A 108 -10.73 10.39 -3.58
CA LEU A 108 -10.40 11.77 -3.97
C LEU A 108 -11.53 12.76 -3.71
N ILE A 109 -12.81 12.35 -3.89
CA ILE A 109 -13.98 13.17 -3.55
C ILE A 109 -14.03 13.41 -2.04
N MET A 110 -13.88 12.36 -1.23
CA MET A 110 -13.88 12.48 0.24
C MET A 110 -12.75 13.36 0.74
N ARG A 111 -11.55 13.25 0.14
CA ARG A 111 -10.42 14.13 0.42
C ARG A 111 -10.77 15.59 0.13
N ARG A 112 -11.36 15.89 -1.03
CA ARG A 112 -11.77 17.27 -1.41
C ARG A 112 -12.82 17.84 -0.46
N LYS A 113 -13.71 16.99 0.07
CA LYS A 113 -14.70 17.36 1.08
C LYS A 113 -14.11 17.45 2.50
N LYS A 114 -12.82 17.16 2.68
CA LYS A 114 -12.12 17.08 3.98
C LYS A 114 -12.71 16.02 4.94
N GLU A 115 -13.39 15.00 4.41
CA GLU A 115 -13.93 13.89 5.18
C GLU A 115 -12.82 12.88 5.56
N ILE A 116 -11.78 12.77 4.74
CA ILE A 116 -10.57 11.98 5.00
C ILE A 116 -9.32 12.76 4.63
N ASN A 117 -8.23 12.49 5.33
CA ASN A 117 -6.91 13.05 4.99
C ASN A 117 -6.13 12.04 4.14
N ILE A 118 -5.77 12.43 2.91
CA ILE A 118 -4.92 11.64 2.03
C ILE A 118 -3.66 12.45 1.72
N PRO A 119 -2.47 11.96 2.07
CA PRO A 119 -1.21 12.64 1.76
C PRO A 119 -1.07 12.90 0.26
N HIS A 120 -0.36 14.00 -0.09
CA HIS A 120 -0.20 14.41 -1.49
C HIS A 120 0.31 13.29 -2.43
N PRO A 121 1.38 12.53 -2.11
CA PRO A 121 1.84 11.44 -2.97
C PRO A 121 0.78 10.36 -3.23
N THR A 122 0.00 10.02 -2.19
CA THR A 122 -1.09 9.06 -2.30
C THR A 122 -2.22 9.60 -3.17
N ALA A 123 -2.58 10.89 -3.01
CA ALA A 123 -3.62 11.49 -3.83
C ALA A 123 -3.23 11.53 -5.31
N ILE A 124 -1.99 11.92 -5.65
CA ILE A 124 -1.49 11.88 -7.03
C ILE A 124 -1.49 10.45 -7.59
N SER A 125 -1.10 9.46 -6.79
CA SER A 125 -1.16 8.05 -7.18
C SER A 125 -2.60 7.60 -7.49
N LEU A 126 -3.58 8.00 -6.66
CA LEU A 126 -4.99 7.73 -6.92
C LEU A 126 -5.53 8.46 -8.16
N MET A 127 -5.08 9.70 -8.41
CA MET A 127 -5.46 10.45 -9.62
C MET A 127 -5.02 9.76 -10.90
N GLN A 128 -3.87 9.08 -10.92
CA GLN A 128 -3.38 8.34 -12.09
C GLN A 128 -4.27 7.14 -12.44
N ILE A 129 -4.95 6.56 -11.46
CA ILE A 129 -5.73 5.33 -11.66
C ILE A 129 -7.25 5.52 -11.57
N ARG A 130 -7.74 6.72 -11.30
CA ARG A 130 -9.17 6.99 -11.04
C ARG A 130 -10.10 6.75 -12.23
N GLU A 131 -9.58 6.79 -13.45
CA GLU A 131 -10.39 6.65 -14.69
C GLU A 131 -10.47 5.20 -15.19
N PHE A 132 -9.67 4.29 -14.65
CA PHE A 132 -9.75 2.88 -15.00
C PHE A 132 -11.03 2.26 -14.45
N LYS A 133 -11.70 1.46 -15.26
CA LYS A 133 -12.93 0.73 -14.89
C LYS A 133 -12.65 -0.65 -14.31
N TYR A 134 -11.57 -1.27 -14.72
CA TYR A 134 -11.24 -2.66 -14.35
C TYR A 134 -9.87 -2.75 -13.69
N THR A 135 -9.77 -3.55 -12.64
CA THR A 135 -8.51 -3.80 -11.90
C THR A 135 -7.40 -4.32 -12.82
N GLN A 136 -7.74 -5.19 -13.76
CA GLN A 136 -6.76 -5.74 -14.70
C GLN A 136 -6.08 -4.68 -15.57
N ASP A 137 -6.82 -3.63 -15.97
CA ASP A 137 -6.26 -2.54 -16.79
C ASP A 137 -5.32 -1.67 -15.96
N ILE A 138 -5.64 -1.47 -14.66
CA ILE A 138 -4.74 -0.79 -13.72
C ILE A 138 -3.43 -1.57 -13.56
N LEU A 139 -3.51 -2.89 -13.36
CA LEU A 139 -2.33 -3.74 -13.19
C LEU A 139 -1.46 -3.76 -14.45
N LYS A 140 -2.07 -3.87 -15.64
CA LYS A 140 -1.35 -3.77 -16.92
C LYS A 140 -0.66 -2.43 -17.08
N TRP A 141 -1.36 -1.34 -16.78
CA TRP A 141 -0.79 0.01 -16.81
C TRP A 141 0.39 0.15 -15.85
N ALA A 142 0.25 -0.35 -14.62
CA ALA A 142 1.31 -0.28 -13.61
C ALA A 142 2.54 -1.12 -14.03
N SER A 143 2.33 -2.33 -14.58
CA SER A 143 3.42 -3.17 -15.11
C SER A 143 4.16 -2.47 -16.23
N LYS A 144 3.44 -1.93 -17.22
CA LYS A 144 4.05 -1.18 -18.32
C LYS A 144 4.88 -0.01 -17.80
N LYS A 145 4.35 0.75 -16.85
CA LYS A 145 5.04 1.87 -16.22
C LYS A 145 6.31 1.41 -15.48
N CYS A 146 6.26 0.26 -14.82
CA CYS A 146 7.43 -0.34 -14.16
C CYS A 146 8.52 -0.69 -15.17
N ASP A 147 8.17 -1.30 -16.31
CA ASP A 147 9.08 -1.69 -17.38
C ASP A 147 9.73 -0.48 -18.05
N GLU A 148 9.00 0.62 -18.20
CA GLU A 148 9.48 1.90 -18.75
C GLU A 148 10.41 2.66 -17.77
N GLY A 149 10.43 2.27 -16.51
CA GLY A 149 11.19 2.91 -15.44
C GLY A 149 10.36 3.93 -14.64
N ILE A 150 10.47 3.87 -13.32
CA ILE A 150 9.72 4.74 -12.41
C ILE A 150 10.54 5.99 -12.09
N PRO A 151 10.11 7.18 -12.54
CA PRO A 151 10.79 8.41 -12.18
C PRO A 151 10.66 8.68 -10.68
N CYS A 152 11.70 9.29 -10.11
CA CYS A 152 11.66 9.79 -8.76
C CYS A 152 10.96 11.15 -8.75
N TYR A 153 9.84 11.25 -8.05
CA TYR A 153 9.15 12.52 -7.82
C TYR A 153 9.75 13.19 -6.59
N PHE A 154 10.35 14.33 -6.81
CA PHE A 154 10.92 15.19 -5.77
C PHE A 154 10.30 16.59 -5.92
N PRO A 155 9.08 16.80 -5.40
CA PRO A 155 8.36 18.04 -5.63
C PRO A 155 9.02 19.21 -4.91
N GLU A 156 9.12 20.36 -5.57
CA GLU A 156 9.37 21.63 -4.93
C GLU A 156 8.04 22.20 -4.45
N LEU A 157 7.87 22.27 -3.13
CA LEU A 157 6.66 22.84 -2.56
C LEU A 157 6.70 24.36 -2.62
N THR A 158 5.62 24.94 -3.13
CA THR A 158 5.37 26.40 -3.04
C THR A 158 5.08 26.82 -1.59
N ALA A 159 5.17 28.11 -1.31
CA ALA A 159 4.81 28.62 0.01
C ALA A 159 3.34 28.38 0.39
N ALA A 160 2.44 28.31 -0.59
CA ALA A 160 1.02 28.00 -0.37
C ALA A 160 0.80 26.52 -0.01
N GLU A 161 1.49 25.60 -0.71
CA GLU A 161 1.43 24.17 -0.41
C GLU A 161 2.02 23.84 0.97
N LEU A 162 3.08 24.53 1.38
CA LEU A 162 3.65 24.40 2.72
C LEU A 162 2.69 24.83 3.84
N ARG A 163 1.82 25.80 3.57
CA ARG A 163 0.76 26.22 4.49
C ARG A 163 -0.51 25.35 4.42
N GLY A 164 -0.60 24.43 3.46
CA GLY A 164 -1.79 23.61 3.24
C GLY A 164 -2.93 24.37 2.53
N ASP A 165 -2.64 25.53 1.96
CA ASP A 165 -3.64 26.42 1.36
C ASP A 165 -3.85 26.14 -0.15
N ALA A 166 -2.95 25.39 -0.78
CA ALA A 166 -3.04 25.13 -2.21
C ALA A 166 -4.02 23.98 -2.52
N PRO A 167 -4.98 24.18 -3.44
CA PRO A 167 -5.76 23.09 -3.99
C PRO A 167 -4.81 22.15 -4.77
N LEU A 168 -5.04 20.85 -4.67
CA LEU A 168 -4.48 19.91 -5.64
C LEU A 168 -5.29 20.06 -6.93
N GLU A 169 -4.69 20.65 -7.93
CA GLU A 169 -5.24 20.66 -9.28
C GLU A 169 -5.26 19.26 -9.90
#